data_028472ec15b4baa4dd36a6abff8f382e
#
_entry.id   028472ec15b4baa4dd36a6abff8f382e
#
_cell.length_a   1.000
_cell.length_b   1.000
_cell.length_c   1.000
_cell.angle_alpha   90.00
_cell.angle_beta   90.00
_cell.angle_gamma   90.00
#
_symmetry.space_group_name_H-M   'P 1'
#
loop_
_entity.id
_entity.type
_entity.pdbx_description
1 polymer ?
#
loop_
_entity_poly.entity_id
_entity_poly.type
_entity_poly.pdbx_seq_one_letter_code
_entity_poly.pdbx_strand_id
1 'polypeptide(L)'
;GAEKVLIDILKNFDYASYEVTLFLEYKEGVYLNDVPEEVRILALHSQNTIWFERFHRVLRIFHSYVLFHTLVYKYMFMKLLKGEQFDTIVSFMEGAAVKFHSYIIHKANNNLSWVHIDLKQKHWSLDFFRNEKDEFRVYRKMDKIVFVSEDVKRMFLELYAIENDKCKVIY
;
A
#
# COMPACT_ATOMS: atom_id res chain seq x y z
N GLY A 1 7.81 8.37 11.10
CA GLY A 1 6.85 8.58 10.04
C GLY A 1 5.74 7.53 10.04
N ALA A 2 5.19 7.25 8.89
CA ALA A 2 4.02 6.38 8.71
C ALA A 2 4.18 4.99 9.35
N GLU A 3 5.35 4.38 9.27
CA GLU A 3 5.62 3.06 9.87
C GLU A 3 5.42 3.06 11.39
N LYS A 4 5.87 4.11 12.10
CA LYS A 4 5.64 4.23 13.53
C LYS A 4 4.15 4.35 13.85
N VAL A 5 3.41 5.15 13.08
CA VAL A 5 1.95 5.29 13.23
C VAL A 5 1.26 3.95 13.03
N LEU A 6 1.67 3.16 12.03
CA LEU A 6 1.15 1.80 11.84
C LEU A 6 1.37 0.92 13.07
N ILE A 7 2.58 0.92 13.63
CA ILE A 7 2.89 0.14 14.85
C ILE A 7 2.05 0.61 16.04
N ASP A 8 1.90 1.92 16.22
CA ASP A 8 1.07 2.47 17.31
C ASP A 8 -0.40 2.06 17.15
N ILE A 9 -0.94 2.03 15.93
CA ILE A 9 -2.27 1.50 15.63
C ILE A 9 -2.34 0.01 15.97
N LEU A 10 -1.39 -0.79 15.49
CA LEU A 10 -1.35 -2.23 15.72
C LEU A 10 -1.28 -2.57 17.22
N LYS A 11 -0.48 -1.85 18.01
CA LYS A 11 -0.36 -2.05 19.47
C LYS A 11 -1.65 -1.77 20.24
N ASN A 12 -2.55 -0.97 19.68
CA ASN A 12 -3.83 -0.61 20.28
C ASN A 12 -5.03 -1.23 19.57
N PHE A 13 -4.80 -2.24 18.72
CA PHE A 13 -5.87 -2.88 17.94
C PHE A 13 -6.66 -3.88 18.79
N ASP A 14 -7.95 -4.03 18.50
CA ASP A 14 -8.83 -4.98 19.20
C ASP A 14 -8.71 -6.39 18.58
N TYR A 15 -7.73 -7.16 19.01
CA TYR A 15 -7.50 -8.53 18.56
C TYR A 15 -8.53 -9.55 19.06
N ALA A 16 -9.40 -9.17 20.00
CA ALA A 16 -10.52 -10.02 20.40
C ALA A 16 -11.62 -10.04 19.34
N SER A 17 -11.73 -8.96 18.55
CA SER A 17 -12.77 -8.81 17.53
C SER A 17 -12.24 -8.95 16.10
N TYR A 18 -10.94 -8.82 15.88
CA TYR A 18 -10.34 -8.76 14.54
C TYR A 18 -9.08 -9.60 14.40
N GLU A 19 -8.98 -10.31 13.30
CA GLU A 19 -7.73 -10.93 12.85
C GLU A 19 -6.99 -9.97 11.92
N VAL A 20 -5.72 -9.68 12.23
CA VAL A 20 -4.91 -8.75 11.45
C VAL A 20 -3.80 -9.47 10.71
N THR A 21 -3.69 -9.23 9.41
CA THR A 21 -2.55 -9.67 8.59
C THR A 21 -1.80 -8.46 8.08
N LEU A 22 -0.52 -8.33 8.46
CA LEU A 22 0.40 -7.34 7.93
C LEU A 22 1.13 -7.93 6.72
N PHE A 23 0.93 -7.32 5.56
CA PHE A 23 1.66 -7.67 4.36
C PHE A 23 2.87 -6.75 4.16
N LEU A 24 4.03 -7.35 3.93
CA LEU A 24 5.29 -6.65 3.64
C LEU A 24 5.87 -7.13 2.31
N GLU A 25 6.49 -6.23 1.55
CA GLU A 25 7.28 -6.61 0.38
C GLU A 25 8.53 -7.38 0.81
N TYR A 26 9.23 -6.85 1.84
CA TYR A 26 10.39 -7.49 2.47
C TYR A 26 10.14 -7.66 3.97
N LYS A 27 10.50 -8.83 4.53
CA LYS A 27 10.40 -9.09 5.98
C LYS A 27 11.60 -8.47 6.70
N GLU A 28 11.69 -7.14 6.66
CA GLU A 28 12.75 -6.35 7.30
C GLU A 28 12.25 -4.95 7.65
N GLY A 29 12.94 -4.28 8.56
CA GLY A 29 12.61 -2.92 8.98
C GLY A 29 12.87 -2.72 10.47
N VAL A 30 13.15 -1.48 10.86
CA VAL A 30 13.49 -1.12 12.26
C VAL A 30 12.37 -1.40 13.24
N TYR A 31 11.13 -1.42 12.79
CA TYR A 31 9.95 -1.64 13.63
C TYR A 31 9.38 -3.07 13.53
N LEU A 32 10.04 -3.98 12.82
CA LEU A 32 9.52 -5.34 12.63
C LEU A 32 9.37 -6.08 13.96
N ASN A 33 10.28 -5.87 14.90
CA ASN A 33 10.24 -6.47 16.24
C ASN A 33 9.21 -5.82 17.17
N ASP A 34 8.64 -4.68 16.77
CA ASP A 34 7.60 -3.97 17.53
C ASP A 34 6.18 -4.36 17.10
N VAL A 35 6.05 -5.20 16.06
CA VAL A 35 4.75 -5.72 15.60
C VAL A 35 4.22 -6.69 16.65
N PRO A 36 2.97 -6.52 17.13
CA PRO A 36 2.35 -7.44 18.09
C PRO A 36 2.32 -8.89 17.59
N GLU A 37 2.44 -9.86 18.52
CA GLU A 37 2.47 -11.30 18.18
C GLU A 37 1.15 -11.79 17.59
N GLU A 38 0.05 -11.10 17.86
CA GLU A 38 -1.29 -11.40 17.33
C GLU A 38 -1.38 -11.10 15.82
N VAL A 39 -0.46 -10.31 15.27
CA VAL A 39 -0.46 -9.92 13.85
C VAL A 39 0.21 -10.99 13.02
N ARG A 40 -0.51 -11.59 12.09
CA ARG A 40 0.06 -12.50 11.10
C ARG A 40 0.87 -11.72 10.08
N ILE A 41 2.18 -11.95 10.00
CA ILE A 41 3.07 -11.30 9.02
C ILE A 41 3.21 -12.18 7.77
N LEU A 42 2.88 -11.65 6.62
CA LEU A 42 3.17 -12.22 5.30
C LEU A 42 4.14 -11.33 4.55
N ALA A 43 5.12 -11.91 3.87
CA ALA A 43 6.08 -11.16 3.07
C ALA A 43 6.34 -11.85 1.73
N LEU A 44 6.58 -11.07 0.68
CA LEU A 44 6.99 -11.61 -0.62
C LEU A 44 8.42 -12.13 -0.57
N HIS A 45 9.29 -11.43 0.15
CA HIS A 45 10.71 -11.78 0.27
C HIS A 45 11.11 -11.79 1.75
N SER A 46 11.95 -12.77 2.12
CA SER A 46 12.47 -12.88 3.48
C SER A 46 13.43 -11.75 3.84
N GLN A 47 14.21 -11.29 2.87
CA GLN A 47 15.16 -10.18 3.01
C GLN A 47 15.35 -9.47 1.68
N ASN A 48 15.71 -8.18 1.73
CA ASN A 48 16.15 -7.44 0.56
C ASN A 48 17.61 -7.80 0.27
N THR A 49 17.89 -8.32 -0.91
CA THR A 49 19.26 -8.63 -1.32
C THR A 49 19.79 -7.54 -2.27
N ILE A 50 21.08 -7.20 -2.14
CA ILE A 50 21.77 -6.22 -3.00
C ILE A 50 21.59 -6.55 -4.50
N TRP A 51 21.50 -7.84 -4.84
CA TRP A 51 21.24 -8.31 -6.19
C TRP A 51 19.86 -7.87 -6.71
N PHE A 52 18.84 -7.96 -5.85
CA PHE A 52 17.47 -7.58 -6.19
C PHE A 52 17.34 -6.07 -6.40
N GLU A 53 17.98 -5.27 -5.54
CA GLU A 53 18.03 -3.80 -5.72
C GLU A 53 18.73 -3.40 -7.02
N ARG A 54 19.85 -4.05 -7.36
CA ARG A 54 20.55 -3.78 -8.63
C ARG A 54 19.69 -4.13 -9.83
N PHE A 55 19.01 -5.27 -9.78
CA PHE A 55 18.10 -5.70 -10.84
C PHE A 55 16.94 -4.70 -11.02
N HIS A 56 16.29 -4.27 -9.93
CA HIS A 56 15.24 -3.27 -9.97
C HIS A 56 15.73 -1.93 -10.52
N ARG A 57 16.94 -1.52 -10.17
CA ARG A 57 17.56 -0.29 -10.70
C ARG A 57 17.73 -0.37 -12.22
N VAL A 58 18.20 -1.49 -12.74
CA VAL A 58 18.32 -1.72 -14.18
C VAL A 58 16.95 -1.68 -14.86
N LEU A 59 15.95 -2.35 -14.30
CA LEU A 59 14.58 -2.33 -14.85
C LEU A 59 13.98 -0.92 -14.89
N ARG A 60 14.28 -0.06 -13.91
CA ARG A 60 13.85 1.35 -13.90
C ARG A 60 14.46 2.12 -15.05
N ILE A 61 15.76 1.94 -15.33
CA ILE A 61 16.47 2.61 -16.45
C ILE A 61 15.81 2.27 -17.79
N PHE A 62 15.40 1.03 -17.99
CA PHE A 62 14.76 0.55 -19.23
C PHE A 62 13.25 0.74 -19.27
N HIS A 63 12.62 1.49 -18.34
CA HIS A 63 11.18 1.67 -18.23
C HIS A 63 10.37 0.36 -18.14
N SER A 64 11.05 -0.75 -17.91
CA SER A 64 10.45 -2.10 -17.81
C SER A 64 9.99 -2.43 -16.40
N TYR A 65 10.30 -1.57 -15.42
CA TYR A 65 10.00 -1.81 -14.00
C TYR A 65 8.51 -2.01 -13.74
N VAL A 66 7.67 -1.12 -14.28
CA VAL A 66 6.21 -1.19 -14.09
C VAL A 66 5.64 -2.48 -14.70
N LEU A 67 6.14 -2.90 -15.87
CA LEU A 67 5.72 -4.14 -16.51
C LEU A 67 6.14 -5.36 -15.69
N PHE A 68 7.40 -5.41 -15.24
CA PHE A 68 7.91 -6.46 -14.37
C PHE A 68 7.11 -6.55 -13.07
N HIS A 69 6.93 -5.42 -12.40
CA HIS A 69 6.13 -5.34 -11.18
C HIS A 69 4.70 -5.84 -11.42
N THR A 70 4.08 -5.44 -12.53
CA THR A 70 2.71 -5.86 -12.84
C THR A 70 2.62 -7.36 -13.13
N LEU A 71 3.55 -7.95 -13.85
CA LEU A 71 3.47 -9.35 -14.26
C LEU A 71 3.97 -10.30 -13.16
N VAL A 72 5.17 -10.05 -12.66
CA VAL A 72 5.84 -10.95 -11.72
C VAL A 72 5.32 -10.79 -10.30
N TYR A 73 5.31 -9.56 -9.79
CA TYR A 73 4.83 -9.30 -8.43
C TYR A 73 3.33 -9.58 -8.28
N LYS A 74 2.52 -9.25 -9.27
CA LYS A 74 1.11 -9.63 -9.25
C LYS A 74 0.94 -11.14 -9.11
N TYR A 75 1.68 -11.92 -9.92
CA TYR A 75 1.62 -13.39 -9.84
C TYR A 75 2.06 -13.90 -8.46
N MET A 76 3.21 -13.42 -7.95
CA MET A 76 3.73 -13.81 -6.63
C MET A 76 2.73 -13.47 -5.51
N PHE A 77 2.20 -12.26 -5.55
CA PHE A 77 1.25 -11.77 -4.56
C PHE A 77 -0.06 -12.55 -4.58
N MET A 78 -0.61 -12.79 -5.77
CA MET A 78 -1.81 -13.61 -5.93
C MET A 78 -1.60 -15.05 -5.48
N LYS A 79 -0.41 -15.62 -5.68
CA LYS A 79 -0.05 -16.96 -5.22
C LYS A 79 0.07 -16.99 -3.69
N LEU A 80 0.72 -15.98 -3.09
CA LEU A 80 0.87 -15.86 -1.62
C LEU A 80 -0.48 -15.79 -0.92
N LEU A 81 -1.44 -15.05 -1.49
CA LEU A 81 -2.78 -14.85 -0.95
C LEU A 81 -3.83 -15.79 -1.58
N LYS A 82 -3.39 -16.93 -2.13
CA LYS A 82 -4.34 -17.90 -2.70
C LYS A 82 -5.26 -18.45 -1.59
N GLY A 83 -6.57 -18.37 -1.82
CA GLY A 83 -7.59 -18.83 -0.86
C GLY A 83 -7.93 -17.83 0.24
N GLU A 84 -7.15 -16.75 0.40
CA GLU A 84 -7.45 -15.70 1.36
C GLU A 84 -8.61 -14.82 0.87
N GLN A 85 -9.45 -14.40 1.82
CA GLN A 85 -10.49 -13.37 1.69
C GLN A 85 -10.43 -12.48 2.92
N PHE A 86 -10.76 -11.22 2.78
CA PHE A 86 -10.67 -10.24 3.84
C PHE A 86 -11.97 -9.44 3.94
N ASP A 87 -12.35 -9.01 5.13
CA ASP A 87 -13.44 -8.04 5.29
C ASP A 87 -12.98 -6.66 4.84
N THR A 88 -11.73 -6.32 5.16
CA THR A 88 -11.14 -5.02 4.83
C THR A 88 -9.68 -5.16 4.43
N ILE A 89 -9.28 -4.50 3.35
CA ILE A 89 -7.88 -4.34 2.97
C ILE A 89 -7.52 -2.85 3.08
N VAL A 90 -6.38 -2.57 3.70
CA VAL A 90 -5.85 -1.21 3.86
C VAL A 90 -4.47 -1.11 3.21
N SER A 91 -4.32 -0.23 2.22
CA SER A 91 -3.00 0.22 1.80
C SER A 91 -2.58 1.40 2.68
N PHE A 92 -1.66 1.14 3.61
CA PHE A 92 -1.28 2.12 4.65
C PHE A 92 -0.31 3.19 4.15
N MET A 93 0.22 3.04 2.94
CA MET A 93 1.10 4.01 2.29
C MET A 93 0.79 4.10 0.80
N GLU A 94 1.25 5.17 0.17
CA GLU A 94 1.20 5.38 -1.27
C GLU A 94 2.15 4.43 -2.02
N GLY A 95 2.13 4.49 -3.35
CA GLY A 95 3.09 3.81 -4.20
C GLY A 95 2.93 2.30 -4.22
N ALA A 96 3.92 1.56 -3.74
CA ALA A 96 3.93 0.09 -3.77
C ALA A 96 2.72 -0.53 -3.05
N ALA A 97 2.35 -0.02 -1.87
CA ALA A 97 1.23 -0.54 -1.10
C ALA A 97 -0.09 -0.41 -1.87
N VAL A 98 -0.36 0.75 -2.49
CA VAL A 98 -1.54 0.97 -3.34
C VAL A 98 -1.49 0.08 -4.58
N LYS A 99 -0.29 -0.11 -5.15
CA LYS A 99 -0.11 -0.99 -6.31
C LYS A 99 -0.41 -2.46 -5.96
N PHE A 100 0.12 -2.98 -4.86
CA PHE A 100 -0.20 -4.33 -4.37
C PHE A 100 -1.69 -4.48 -4.07
N HIS A 101 -2.29 -3.51 -3.39
CA HIS A 101 -3.72 -3.50 -3.12
C HIS A 101 -4.55 -3.63 -4.41
N SER A 102 -4.15 -2.93 -5.48
CA SER A 102 -4.84 -3.00 -6.77
C SER A 102 -4.95 -4.41 -7.35
N TYR A 103 -4.03 -5.31 -7.00
CA TYR A 103 -4.04 -6.69 -7.48
C TYR A 103 -5.07 -7.56 -6.76
N ILE A 104 -5.44 -7.21 -5.54
CA ILE A 104 -6.30 -8.01 -4.66
C ILE A 104 -7.57 -7.29 -4.20
N ILE A 105 -7.90 -6.18 -4.81
CA ILE A 105 -9.09 -5.36 -4.46
C ILE A 105 -10.39 -6.19 -4.44
N HIS A 106 -10.46 -7.25 -5.26
CA HIS A 106 -11.60 -8.17 -5.34
C HIS A 106 -11.65 -9.19 -4.20
N LYS A 107 -10.65 -9.20 -3.32
CA LYS A 107 -10.55 -10.13 -2.18
C LYS A 107 -11.08 -9.52 -0.88
N ALA A 108 -11.60 -8.30 -0.91
CA ALA A 108 -12.19 -7.64 0.24
C ALA A 108 -13.54 -7.02 -0.08
N ASN A 109 -14.37 -6.92 0.97
CA ASN A 109 -15.63 -6.19 0.91
C ASN A 109 -15.40 -4.68 1.02
N ASN A 110 -14.36 -4.28 1.78
CA ASN A 110 -13.99 -2.88 1.99
C ASN A 110 -12.53 -2.65 1.61
N ASN A 111 -12.27 -1.63 0.82
CA ASN A 111 -10.94 -1.29 0.34
C ASN A 111 -10.60 0.14 0.73
N LEU A 112 -9.62 0.29 1.61
CA LEU A 112 -9.18 1.58 2.14
C LEU A 112 -7.76 1.90 1.70
N SER A 113 -7.49 3.19 1.49
CA SER A 113 -6.12 3.67 1.26
C SER A 113 -5.81 4.80 2.22
N TRP A 114 -4.57 4.84 2.73
CA TRP A 114 -4.10 5.93 3.57
C TRP A 114 -3.03 6.74 2.82
N VAL A 115 -3.17 8.06 2.83
CA VAL A 115 -2.29 9.01 2.13
C VAL A 115 -1.60 9.88 3.17
N HIS A 116 -0.27 9.78 3.22
CA HIS A 116 0.57 10.43 4.24
C HIS A 116 1.31 11.66 3.75
N ILE A 117 1.44 11.84 2.43
CA ILE A 117 2.24 12.92 1.85
C ILE A 117 1.46 13.71 0.81
N ASP A 118 1.91 14.92 0.54
CA ASP A 118 1.47 15.73 -0.57
C ASP A 118 2.06 15.20 -1.89
N LEU A 119 1.25 14.43 -2.63
CA LEU A 119 1.63 13.88 -3.93
C LEU A 119 1.84 14.96 -4.99
N LYS A 120 1.25 16.15 -4.82
CA LYS A 120 1.45 17.26 -5.75
C LYS A 120 2.87 17.84 -5.65
N GLN A 121 3.43 17.87 -4.44
CA GLN A 121 4.83 18.30 -4.25
C GLN A 121 5.83 17.22 -4.63
N LYS A 122 5.54 15.95 -4.32
CA LYS A 122 6.45 14.84 -4.57
C LYS A 122 5.69 13.59 -4.98
N HIS A 123 5.50 13.42 -6.27
CA HIS A 123 4.75 12.31 -6.86
C HIS A 123 5.62 11.06 -7.07
N TRP A 124 6.33 10.61 -6.02
CA TRP A 124 7.21 9.44 -6.08
C TRP A 124 6.47 8.13 -6.33
N SER A 125 5.18 8.07 -5.98
CA SER A 125 4.34 6.88 -6.17
C SER A 125 4.16 6.51 -7.65
N LEU A 126 4.35 7.46 -8.58
CA LEU A 126 4.32 7.20 -10.02
C LEU A 126 5.36 6.18 -10.50
N ASP A 127 6.43 5.95 -9.74
CA ASP A 127 7.39 4.89 -10.05
C ASP A 127 6.74 3.49 -10.16
N PHE A 128 5.57 3.29 -9.55
CA PHE A 128 4.82 2.02 -9.53
C PHE A 128 3.68 1.96 -10.54
N PHE A 129 3.38 3.07 -11.21
CA PHE A 129 2.28 3.18 -12.18
C PHE A 129 2.80 3.62 -13.55
N ARG A 130 2.05 3.32 -14.60
CA ARG A 130 2.42 3.77 -15.96
C ARG A 130 2.31 5.29 -16.10
N ASN A 131 1.33 5.87 -15.41
CA ASN A 131 1.04 7.30 -15.39
C ASN A 131 0.02 7.62 -14.29
N GLU A 132 -0.25 8.90 -14.06
CA GLU A 132 -1.22 9.38 -13.08
C GLU A 132 -2.64 8.80 -13.30
N LYS A 133 -3.06 8.57 -14.54
CA LYS A 133 -4.39 8.00 -14.83
C LYS A 133 -4.51 6.56 -14.33
N ASP A 134 -3.43 5.79 -14.40
CA ASP A 134 -3.42 4.42 -13.87
C ASP A 134 -3.51 4.41 -12.35
N GLU A 135 -2.78 5.31 -11.67
CA GLU A 135 -2.84 5.48 -10.22
C GLU A 135 -4.23 5.97 -9.78
N PHE A 136 -4.75 6.99 -10.45
CA PHE A 136 -6.11 7.50 -10.21
C PHE A 136 -7.18 6.41 -10.32
N ARG A 137 -7.10 5.52 -11.33
CA ARG A 137 -8.03 4.40 -11.49
C ARG A 137 -8.02 3.46 -10.28
N VAL A 138 -6.89 3.31 -9.62
CA VAL A 138 -6.79 2.50 -8.40
C VAL A 138 -7.47 3.21 -7.23
N TYR A 139 -7.14 4.49 -6.99
CA TYR A 139 -7.78 5.27 -5.92
C TYR A 139 -9.31 5.39 -6.09
N ARG A 140 -9.80 5.51 -7.31
CA ARG A 140 -11.26 5.51 -7.59
C ARG A 140 -11.99 4.24 -7.12
N LYS A 141 -11.28 3.11 -7.07
CA LYS A 141 -11.86 1.82 -6.63
C LYS A 141 -11.84 1.66 -5.12
N MET A 142 -11.19 2.55 -4.38
CA MET A 142 -11.22 2.54 -2.93
C MET A 142 -12.59 3.00 -2.42
N ASP A 143 -13.07 2.35 -1.37
CA ASP A 143 -14.32 2.73 -0.70
C ASP A 143 -14.10 3.96 0.18
N LYS A 144 -12.92 4.04 0.82
CA LYS A 144 -12.50 5.22 1.60
C LYS A 144 -11.01 5.51 1.39
N ILE A 145 -10.68 6.81 1.45
CA ILE A 145 -9.31 7.31 1.44
C ILE A 145 -9.11 8.17 2.69
N VAL A 146 -8.13 7.80 3.49
CA VAL A 146 -7.79 8.49 4.74
C VAL A 146 -6.58 9.37 4.51
N PHE A 147 -6.60 10.57 5.05
CA PHE A 147 -5.54 11.57 4.95
C PHE A 147 -5.06 11.97 6.34
N VAL A 148 -3.79 12.28 6.46
CA VAL A 148 -3.16 12.71 7.72
C VAL A 148 -3.40 14.20 8.04
N SER A 149 -3.90 14.98 7.08
CA SER A 149 -4.26 16.39 7.28
C SER A 149 -5.23 16.89 6.19
N GLU A 150 -5.92 17.99 6.47
CA GLU A 150 -6.78 18.66 5.48
C GLU A 150 -5.96 19.19 4.28
N ASP A 151 -4.71 19.59 4.50
CA ASP A 151 -3.86 20.07 3.41
C ASP A 151 -3.51 18.94 2.44
N VAL A 152 -3.11 17.77 2.95
CA VAL A 152 -2.83 16.59 2.12
C VAL A 152 -4.09 16.18 1.35
N LYS A 153 -5.25 16.15 2.00
CA LYS A 153 -6.54 15.88 1.36
C LYS A 153 -6.83 16.86 0.23
N ARG A 154 -6.69 18.17 0.49
CA ARG A 154 -6.93 19.21 -0.52
C ARG A 154 -6.02 19.03 -1.73
N MET A 155 -4.70 18.85 -1.53
CA MET A 155 -3.75 18.66 -2.61
C MET A 155 -4.02 17.39 -3.41
N PHE A 156 -4.45 16.32 -2.74
CA PHE A 156 -4.85 15.09 -3.40
C PHE A 156 -6.09 15.27 -4.28
N LEU A 157 -7.10 15.98 -3.81
CA LEU A 157 -8.32 16.27 -4.57
C LEU A 157 -8.10 17.23 -5.76
N GLU A 158 -7.05 18.04 -5.70
CA GLU A 158 -6.61 18.85 -6.84
C GLU A 158 -5.95 18.01 -7.95
N LEU A 159 -5.31 16.88 -7.58
CA LEU A 159 -4.72 15.93 -8.53
C LEU A 159 -5.77 14.97 -9.09
N TYR A 160 -6.65 14.49 -8.23
CA TYR A 160 -7.57 13.40 -8.54
C TYR A 160 -9.02 13.80 -8.25
N ALA A 161 -9.85 13.73 -9.29
CA ALA A 161 -11.30 13.97 -9.17
C ALA A 161 -11.99 12.78 -8.48
N ILE A 162 -11.87 12.70 -7.15
CA ILE A 162 -12.50 11.69 -6.30
C ILE A 162 -13.61 12.35 -5.49
N GLU A 163 -14.69 11.60 -5.25
CA GLU A 163 -15.83 12.05 -4.47
C GLU A 163 -15.39 12.35 -3.03
N ASN A 164 -15.76 13.55 -2.54
CA ASN A 164 -15.32 14.02 -1.22
C ASN A 164 -15.86 13.18 -0.06
N ASP A 165 -16.99 12.51 -0.24
CA ASP A 165 -17.57 11.59 0.75
C ASP A 165 -16.75 10.33 1.00
N LYS A 166 -15.88 9.95 0.04
CA LYS A 166 -14.87 8.90 0.21
C LYS A 166 -13.66 9.34 1.03
N CYS A 167 -13.44 10.64 1.17
CA CYS A 167 -12.25 11.25 1.74
C CYS A 167 -12.45 11.63 3.21
N LYS A 168 -11.63 11.07 4.11
CA LYS A 168 -11.67 11.34 5.54
C LYS A 168 -10.30 11.76 6.06
N VAL A 169 -10.25 12.76 6.94
CA VAL A 169 -9.01 13.12 7.65
C VAL A 169 -9.01 12.47 9.03
N ILE A 170 -7.88 11.87 9.40
CA ILE A 170 -7.60 11.33 10.74
C ILE A 170 -6.22 11.86 11.14
N TYR A 171 -6.17 12.60 12.28
CA TYR A 171 -4.94 13.22 12.82
C TYR A 171 -4.19 12.26 13.73
#